data_e35c06e9eb9a85cac7b8802e921e71a7
#
_entry.id   e35c06e9eb9a85cac7b8802e921e71a7
#
_cell.length_a   1.000
_cell.length_b   1.000
_cell.length_c   1.000
_cell.angle_alpha   90.00
_cell.angle_beta   90.00
_cell.angle_gamma   90.00
#
_symmetry.space_group_name_H-M   'P 1'
#
loop_
_entity.id
_entity.type
_entity.pdbx_description
1 polymer ?
#
loop_
_entity_poly.entity_id
_entity_poly.type
_entity_poly.pdbx_seq_one_letter_code
_entity_poly.pdbx_strand_id
1 'polypeptide(L)'
;MKKKRIVRLKDIKVVGDGKDEQFHFAKPHTYKSMQDTYVPKFILKLGQNQLTSKPVINKNCVACGRCSHHCPPKAITIIDKKVNIDYQKCIRCYCCQELCPHQAVDLKDGLILSLLKYIGIYK
;
A
#
# COMPACT_ATOMS: atom_id res chain seq x y z
N MET A 1 11.22 -3.38 25.16
CA MET A 1 10.93 -3.77 23.78
C MET A 1 10.92 -5.29 23.67
N LYS A 2 9.76 -5.94 23.43
CA LYS A 2 9.71 -7.40 23.25
C LYS A 2 10.30 -7.74 21.87
N LYS A 3 11.43 -8.45 21.87
CA LYS A 3 12.09 -8.95 20.65
C LYS A 3 11.11 -9.87 19.90
N LYS A 4 10.68 -9.50 18.70
CA LYS A 4 9.82 -10.36 17.85
C LYS A 4 10.59 -11.65 17.59
N ARG A 5 10.06 -12.77 18.09
CA ARG A 5 10.61 -14.10 17.86
C ARG A 5 10.31 -14.47 16.40
N ILE A 6 11.35 -14.57 15.59
CA ILE A 6 11.22 -15.07 14.22
C ILE A 6 11.02 -16.59 14.35
N VAL A 7 9.82 -17.06 14.00
CA VAL A 7 9.52 -18.51 13.94
C VAL A 7 10.15 -19.05 12.67
N ARG A 8 11.01 -20.04 12.80
CA ARG A 8 11.61 -20.73 11.64
C ARG A 8 10.66 -21.83 11.15
N LEU A 9 10.66 -22.13 9.86
CA LEU A 9 9.80 -23.17 9.26
C LEU A 9 9.91 -24.51 9.97
N LYS A 10 11.10 -24.88 10.47
CA LYS A 10 11.32 -26.10 11.27
C LYS A 10 10.66 -26.11 12.64
N ASP A 11 10.25 -24.93 13.15
CA ASP A 11 9.59 -24.79 14.46
C ASP A 11 8.06 -24.87 14.31
N ILE A 12 7.55 -25.06 13.07
CA ILE A 12 6.12 -25.17 12.75
C ILE A 12 5.77 -26.64 12.64
N LYS A 13 4.88 -27.11 13.52
CA LYS A 13 4.32 -28.46 13.42
C LYS A 13 3.09 -28.41 12.51
N VAL A 14 3.18 -29.01 11.34
CA VAL A 14 2.02 -29.18 10.44
C VAL A 14 1.18 -30.34 10.95
N VAL A 15 -0.11 -30.10 11.16
CA VAL A 15 -1.07 -31.09 11.62
C VAL A 15 -2.13 -31.25 10.54
N GLY A 16 -2.30 -32.47 10.01
CA GLY A 16 -3.26 -32.78 8.96
C GLY A 16 -2.71 -33.76 7.93
N ASP A 17 -3.53 -34.09 6.92
CA ASP A 17 -3.20 -35.04 5.85
C ASP A 17 -2.49 -34.40 4.66
N GLY A 18 -2.04 -33.15 4.80
CA GLY A 18 -1.31 -32.41 3.77
C GLY A 18 0.05 -33.03 3.48
N LYS A 19 0.31 -33.34 2.21
CA LYS A 19 1.63 -33.71 1.74
C LYS A 19 2.46 -32.44 1.58
N ASP A 20 3.72 -32.50 2.02
CA ASP A 20 4.67 -31.39 1.88
C ASP A 20 5.15 -31.35 0.42
N GLU A 21 4.36 -30.64 -0.42
CA GLU A 21 4.69 -30.44 -1.85
C GLU A 21 5.50 -29.17 -2.01
N GLN A 22 6.72 -29.28 -2.48
CA GLN A 22 7.58 -28.14 -2.79
C GLN A 22 7.23 -27.61 -4.19
N PHE A 23 6.55 -26.45 -4.21
CA PHE A 23 6.27 -25.75 -5.46
C PHE A 23 7.40 -24.79 -5.81
N HIS A 24 8.03 -25.00 -6.95
CA HIS A 24 8.99 -24.06 -7.53
C HIS A 24 8.27 -23.07 -8.45
N PHE A 25 8.02 -21.86 -7.93
CA PHE A 25 7.47 -20.78 -8.75
C PHE A 25 8.57 -20.12 -9.59
N ALA A 26 8.39 -20.10 -10.91
CA ALA A 26 9.26 -19.32 -11.76
C ALA A 26 9.09 -17.83 -11.47
N LYS A 27 10.20 -17.10 -11.36
CA LYS A 27 10.14 -15.64 -11.20
C LYS A 27 9.50 -15.01 -12.44
N PRO A 28 8.55 -14.08 -12.30
CA PRO A 28 7.93 -13.43 -13.45
C PRO A 28 8.98 -12.69 -14.29
N HIS A 29 8.82 -12.72 -15.62
CA HIS A 29 9.75 -12.08 -16.56
C HIS A 29 9.97 -10.59 -16.25
N THR A 30 8.96 -9.90 -15.72
CA THR A 30 9.02 -8.49 -15.32
C THR A 30 9.99 -8.22 -14.16
N TYR A 31 10.31 -9.23 -13.34
CA TYR A 31 11.22 -9.07 -12.21
C TYR A 31 12.68 -8.77 -12.67
N LYS A 32 13.09 -9.33 -13.80
CA LYS A 32 14.44 -9.12 -14.35
C LYS A 32 14.61 -7.73 -14.97
N SER A 33 13.56 -7.21 -15.65
CA SER A 33 13.63 -5.92 -16.32
C SER A 33 13.68 -4.72 -15.37
N MET A 34 13.12 -4.81 -14.16
CA MET A 34 13.18 -3.72 -13.18
C MET A 34 14.51 -3.64 -12.41
N GLN A 35 15.24 -4.76 -12.27
CA GLN A 35 16.54 -4.76 -11.59
C GLN A 35 17.69 -4.32 -12.50
N ASP A 36 17.58 -4.56 -13.82
CA ASP A 36 18.64 -4.26 -14.78
C ASP A 36 18.57 -2.83 -15.34
N THR A 37 17.48 -2.10 -15.06
CA THR A 37 17.36 -0.71 -15.47
C THR A 37 18.12 0.17 -14.47
N TYR A 38 19.27 0.69 -14.89
CA TYR A 38 20.08 1.64 -14.12
C TYR A 38 19.36 3.01 -14.02
N VAL A 39 18.29 3.04 -13.23
CA VAL A 39 17.57 4.27 -12.92
C VAL A 39 18.00 4.76 -11.54
N PRO A 40 18.55 5.96 -11.42
CA PRO A 40 18.94 6.51 -10.12
C PRO A 40 17.77 6.49 -9.13
N LYS A 41 18.03 6.07 -7.90
CA LYS A 41 16.99 5.90 -6.86
C LYS A 41 16.15 7.16 -6.62
N PHE A 42 16.71 8.35 -6.83
CA PHE A 42 15.97 9.60 -6.67
C PHE A 42 14.91 9.78 -7.76
N ILE A 43 15.18 9.36 -9.02
CA ILE A 43 14.21 9.42 -10.13
C ILE A 43 13.09 8.42 -9.89
N LEU A 44 13.42 7.20 -9.41
CA LEU A 44 12.42 6.22 -9.03
C LEU A 44 11.51 6.74 -7.92
N LYS A 45 12.08 7.39 -6.89
CA LYS A 45 11.32 7.95 -5.77
C LYS A 45 10.43 9.12 -6.21
N LEU A 46 10.91 9.97 -7.13
CA LEU A 46 10.12 11.06 -7.71
C LEU A 46 8.98 10.50 -8.57
N GLY A 47 9.27 9.50 -9.42
CA GLY A 47 8.30 8.83 -10.28
C GLY A 47 7.23 8.08 -9.48
N GLN A 48 7.59 7.37 -8.43
CA GLN A 48 6.65 6.64 -7.58
C GLN A 48 5.58 7.54 -6.98
N ASN A 49 5.93 8.76 -6.57
CA ASN A 49 4.99 9.72 -6.01
C ASN A 49 3.99 10.26 -7.04
N GLN A 50 4.36 10.28 -8.31
CA GLN A 50 3.55 10.82 -9.41
C GLN A 50 2.75 9.74 -10.15
N LEU A 51 3.24 8.50 -10.14
CA LEU A 51 2.61 7.36 -10.82
C LEU A 51 1.64 6.57 -9.94
N THR A 52 1.56 6.89 -8.64
CA THR A 52 0.67 6.19 -7.70
C THR A 52 -0.38 7.14 -7.15
N SER A 53 -1.63 6.64 -7.07
CA SER A 53 -2.74 7.37 -6.45
C SER A 53 -2.53 7.53 -4.94
N LYS A 54 -3.09 8.60 -4.37
CA LYS A 54 -3.02 8.90 -2.93
C LYS A 54 -4.42 8.87 -2.35
N PRO A 55 -4.64 8.24 -1.17
CA PRO A 55 -5.90 8.35 -0.47
C PRO A 55 -6.09 9.80 0.03
N VAL A 56 -7.25 10.37 -0.21
CA VAL A 56 -7.62 11.74 0.20
C VAL A 56 -8.95 11.68 0.94
N ILE A 57 -9.09 12.45 1.99
CA ILE A 57 -10.35 12.51 2.76
C ILE A 57 -11.29 13.49 2.08
N ASN A 58 -12.54 13.08 1.84
CA ASN A 58 -13.60 13.91 1.28
C ASN A 58 -14.54 14.47 2.37
N LYS A 59 -15.55 15.24 1.95
CA LYS A 59 -16.48 15.95 2.84
C LYS A 59 -17.39 15.01 3.65
N ASN A 60 -17.55 13.76 3.24
CA ASN A 60 -18.42 12.79 3.92
C ASN A 60 -17.77 12.20 5.18
N CYS A 61 -16.57 12.66 5.55
CA CYS A 61 -15.84 12.15 6.68
C CYS A 61 -16.42 12.65 7.99
N VAL A 62 -16.88 11.71 8.83
CA VAL A 62 -17.39 11.97 10.17
C VAL A 62 -16.35 11.75 11.27
N ALA A 63 -15.08 11.56 10.92
CA ALA A 63 -13.97 11.31 11.83
C ALA A 63 -14.20 10.12 12.81
N CYS A 64 -14.87 9.05 12.35
CA CYS A 64 -15.22 7.88 13.19
C CYS A 64 -14.01 7.06 13.67
N GLY A 65 -12.80 7.31 13.18
CA GLY A 65 -11.56 6.68 13.63
C GLY A 65 -11.25 5.30 13.03
N ARG A 66 -12.17 4.67 12.32
CA ARG A 66 -11.98 3.30 11.79
C ARG A 66 -10.72 3.19 10.93
N CYS A 67 -10.51 4.12 10.01
CA CYS A 67 -9.33 4.15 9.14
C CYS A 67 -8.02 4.35 9.92
N SER A 68 -8.01 5.15 10.97
CA SER A 68 -6.84 5.36 11.84
C SER A 68 -6.50 4.12 12.65
N HIS A 69 -7.51 3.42 13.18
CA HIS A 69 -7.33 2.20 13.97
C HIS A 69 -6.72 1.06 13.14
N HIS A 70 -7.16 0.89 11.89
CA HIS A 70 -6.72 -0.18 11.00
C HIS A 70 -5.50 0.19 10.14
N CYS A 71 -4.93 1.38 10.28
CA CYS A 71 -3.76 1.79 9.51
C CYS A 71 -2.48 1.09 10.00
N PRO A 72 -1.86 0.17 9.21
CA PRO A 72 -0.68 -0.57 9.67
C PRO A 72 0.50 0.32 10.06
N PRO A 73 0.89 1.34 9.25
CA PRO A 73 1.97 2.25 9.59
C PRO A 73 1.53 3.38 10.53
N LYS A 74 0.26 3.40 11.00
CA LYS A 74 -0.30 4.48 11.83
C LYS A 74 -0.10 5.88 11.21
N ALA A 75 -0.28 5.95 9.90
CA ALA A 75 -0.12 7.18 9.12
C ALA A 75 -1.34 8.11 9.19
N ILE A 76 -2.42 7.72 9.88
CA ILE A 76 -3.66 8.49 9.96
C ILE A 76 -3.86 8.95 11.39
N THR A 77 -3.97 10.27 11.58
CA THR A 77 -4.25 10.92 12.85
C THR A 77 -5.57 11.70 12.79
N ILE A 78 -6.23 11.84 13.92
CA ILE A 78 -7.46 12.63 14.03
C ILE A 78 -7.18 13.75 15.03
N ILE A 79 -7.31 14.99 14.56
CA ILE A 79 -7.13 16.21 15.35
C ILE A 79 -8.35 17.08 15.10
N ASP A 80 -9.01 17.56 16.14
CA ASP A 80 -10.19 18.43 16.06
C ASP A 80 -11.26 17.94 15.09
N LYS A 81 -11.61 16.65 15.17
CA LYS A 81 -12.58 15.98 14.27
C LYS A 81 -12.17 16.02 12.78
N LYS A 82 -10.92 16.32 12.48
CA LYS A 82 -10.36 16.26 11.13
C LYS A 82 -9.37 15.10 11.02
N VAL A 83 -9.53 14.33 9.97
CA VAL A 83 -8.61 13.22 9.67
C VAL A 83 -7.45 13.73 8.83
N ASN A 84 -6.25 13.53 9.29
CA ASN A 84 -5.01 13.89 8.60
C ASN A 84 -4.21 12.63 8.22
N ILE A 85 -3.69 12.59 7.00
CA ILE A 85 -2.89 11.47 6.49
C ILE A 85 -1.44 11.94 6.31
N ASP A 86 -0.53 11.30 7.05
CA ASP A 86 0.90 11.48 6.88
C ASP A 86 1.40 10.65 5.70
N TYR A 87 1.59 11.30 4.55
CA TYR A 87 2.03 10.64 3.32
C TYR A 87 3.49 10.16 3.35
N GLN A 88 4.29 10.58 4.32
CA GLN A 88 5.65 10.06 4.52
C GLN A 88 5.63 8.65 5.13
N LYS A 89 4.63 8.39 5.99
CA LYS A 89 4.42 7.07 6.61
C LYS A 89 3.48 6.18 5.80
N CYS A 90 2.63 6.76 4.95
CA CYS A 90 1.61 6.05 4.22
C CYS A 90 2.20 5.11 3.16
N ILE A 91 1.97 3.81 3.30
CA ILE A 91 2.40 2.77 2.36
C ILE A 91 1.43 2.56 1.19
N ARG A 92 0.36 3.37 1.11
CA ARG A 92 -0.66 3.32 0.04
C ARG A 92 -1.31 1.95 -0.12
N CYS A 93 -1.61 1.28 0.99
CA CYS A 93 -2.31 -0.01 0.99
C CYS A 93 -3.82 0.10 0.73
N TYR A 94 -4.38 1.33 0.74
CA TYR A 94 -5.79 1.65 0.50
C TYR A 94 -6.81 1.01 1.45
N CYS A 95 -6.38 0.32 2.49
CA CYS A 95 -7.27 -0.25 3.51
C CYS A 95 -8.22 0.79 4.14
N CYS A 96 -7.78 2.06 4.24
CA CYS A 96 -8.60 3.14 4.75
C CYS A 96 -9.81 3.45 3.85
N GLN A 97 -9.70 3.24 2.54
CA GLN A 97 -10.80 3.39 1.58
C GLN A 97 -11.79 2.23 1.71
N GLU A 98 -11.30 1.00 1.69
CA GLU A 98 -12.12 -0.21 1.76
C GLU A 98 -12.91 -0.31 3.07
N LEU A 99 -12.28 0.08 4.19
CA LEU A 99 -12.89 -0.01 5.52
C LEU A 99 -13.79 1.18 5.88
N CYS A 100 -13.91 2.19 5.01
CA CYS A 100 -14.68 3.40 5.30
C CYS A 100 -16.18 3.18 5.07
N PRO A 101 -17.04 3.12 6.10
CA PRO A 101 -18.48 2.92 5.92
C PRO A 101 -19.17 4.14 5.29
N HIS A 102 -18.53 5.31 5.34
CA HIS A 102 -19.06 6.56 4.81
C HIS A 102 -18.52 6.91 3.42
N GLN A 103 -17.72 5.98 2.82
CA GLN A 103 -17.06 6.23 1.52
C GLN A 103 -16.37 7.61 1.47
N ALA A 104 -15.74 7.98 2.60
CA ALA A 104 -15.13 9.28 2.79
C ALA A 104 -13.65 9.35 2.39
N VAL A 105 -13.13 8.32 1.74
CA VAL A 105 -11.74 8.26 1.27
C VAL A 105 -11.74 8.04 -0.23
N ASP A 106 -11.30 9.06 -0.96
CA ASP A 106 -11.13 9.02 -2.41
C ASP A 106 -9.68 8.74 -2.78
N LEU A 107 -9.43 8.30 -4.01
CA LEU A 107 -8.10 8.16 -4.57
C LEU A 107 -7.82 9.32 -5.52
N LYS A 108 -6.79 10.09 -5.23
CA LYS A 108 -6.33 11.16 -6.11
C LYS A 108 -5.07 10.72 -6.85
N ASP A 109 -5.16 10.69 -8.17
CA ASP A 109 -4.04 10.35 -9.03
C ASP A 109 -2.93 11.42 -8.99
N GLY A 110 -1.68 10.98 -9.16
CA GLY A 110 -0.57 11.91 -9.38
C GLY A 110 -0.66 12.58 -10.75
N LEU A 111 0.05 13.70 -10.93
CA LEU A 111 0.00 14.49 -12.16
C LEU A 111 0.37 13.68 -13.41
N ILE A 112 1.40 12.85 -13.33
CA ILE A 112 1.85 12.02 -14.46
C ILE A 112 0.81 10.96 -14.78
N LEU A 113 0.22 10.32 -13.77
CA LEU A 113 -0.81 9.31 -13.97
C LEU A 113 -2.08 9.91 -14.60
N SER A 114 -2.48 11.10 -14.14
CA SER A 114 -3.58 11.86 -14.75
C SER A 114 -3.32 12.19 -16.22
N LEU A 115 -2.10 12.62 -16.54
CA LEU A 115 -1.70 12.94 -17.91
C LEU A 115 -1.71 11.70 -18.81
N LEU A 116 -1.18 10.57 -18.33
CA LEU A 116 -1.17 9.30 -19.06
C LEU A 116 -2.59 8.76 -19.34
N LYS A 117 -3.51 8.94 -18.38
CA LYS A 117 -4.94 8.66 -18.59
C LYS A 117 -5.58 9.58 -19.63
N TYR A 118 -5.24 10.88 -19.62
CA TYR A 118 -5.74 11.84 -20.58
C TYR A 118 -5.28 11.53 -22.01
N ILE A 119 -4.02 11.09 -22.20
CA ILE A 119 -3.44 10.70 -23.49
C ILE A 119 -3.95 9.31 -23.97
N GLY A 120 -4.69 8.59 -23.11
CA GLY A 120 -5.25 7.27 -23.45
C GLY A 120 -4.24 6.12 -23.44
N ILE A 121 -3.03 6.33 -22.91
CA ILE A 121 -1.99 5.30 -22.79
C ILE A 121 -2.34 4.31 -21.67
N TYR A 122 -3.12 4.76 -20.67
CA TYR A 122 -3.56 3.97 -19.53
C TYR A 122 -5.08 4.07 -19.37
N LYS A 123 -5.76 2.92 -19.48
CA LYS A 123 -7.22 2.81 -19.35
C LYS A 123 -7.59 2.18 -18.02
#